data_ea0b1bc307d0f0e5f0b7f4ddb0fe0d43
#
_entry.id   ea0b1bc307d0f0e5f0b7f4ddb0fe0d43
#
_cell.length_a   1.000
_cell.length_b   1.000
_cell.length_c   1.000
_cell.angle_alpha   90.00
_cell.angle_beta   90.00
_cell.angle_gamma   90.00
#
_symmetry.space_group_name_H-M   'P 1'
#
loop_
_entity.id
_entity.type
_entity.pdbx_description
1 polymer ?
#
loop_
_entity_poly.entity_id
_entity_poly.type
_entity_poly.pdbx_seq_one_letter_code
_entity_poly.pdbx_strand_id
1 'polypeptide(L)'
;LASDPRFMLEGGAKNVARRDGMGTTVLSCVEKMGRIPDVYFQAVGSGTGAIAAWENACRLEADGRFGPNRMRVYVAQNSPFTLMYDAWKADSRELPALEPCEGRRRAEVILASVLANRKPPYGIAGGLYDVLKASKGDFFLASNSDIVYWMMQFRNSEGYDLLPAACVAVSALAQAVREGKVGKDEYIMLNCTGGGTVEAMSKGYVVKSPDLVLSPD
;
A
#
# COMPACT_ATOMS: atom_id res chain seq x y z
N LEU A 1 -8.10 -2.84 25.81
CA LEU A 1 -9.17 -2.16 25.05
C LEU A 1 -10.07 -3.15 24.31
N ALA A 2 -9.53 -4.18 23.65
CA ALA A 2 -10.34 -5.14 22.86
C ALA A 2 -11.35 -5.96 23.70
N SER A 3 -11.18 -6.04 25.02
CA SER A 3 -12.09 -6.72 25.94
C SER A 3 -13.15 -5.79 26.57
N ASP A 4 -13.08 -4.49 26.32
CA ASP A 4 -14.03 -3.51 26.82
C ASP A 4 -15.20 -3.38 25.82
N PRO A 5 -16.46 -3.64 26.25
CA PRO A 5 -17.62 -3.62 25.34
C PRO A 5 -17.92 -2.24 24.71
N ARG A 6 -17.30 -1.18 25.20
CA ARG A 6 -17.39 0.16 24.60
C ARG A 6 -16.56 0.32 23.34
N PHE A 7 -15.62 -0.61 23.05
CA PHE A 7 -14.75 -0.57 21.89
C PHE A 7 -15.11 -1.71 20.94
N MET A 8 -15.30 -1.38 19.68
CA MET A 8 -15.52 -2.35 18.61
C MET A 8 -14.30 -2.38 17.70
N LEU A 9 -13.81 -3.59 17.39
CA LEU A 9 -12.75 -3.75 16.40
C LEU A 9 -13.27 -3.35 15.03
N GLU A 10 -12.54 -2.48 14.34
CA GLU A 10 -12.91 -1.97 13.00
C GLU A 10 -12.92 -3.06 11.93
N GLY A 11 -12.19 -4.17 12.13
CA GLY A 11 -12.24 -5.36 11.28
C GLY A 11 -11.23 -5.40 10.12
N GLY A 12 -10.54 -4.30 9.84
CA GLY A 12 -9.50 -4.25 8.80
C GLY A 12 -10.01 -4.65 7.41
N ALA A 13 -9.33 -5.57 6.75
CA ALA A 13 -9.72 -6.05 5.42
C ALA A 13 -11.06 -6.81 5.39
N LYS A 14 -11.57 -7.27 6.53
CA LYS A 14 -12.89 -7.90 6.61
C LYS A 14 -14.04 -6.89 6.66
N ASN A 15 -13.74 -5.63 6.92
CA ASN A 15 -14.74 -4.56 6.93
C ASN A 15 -15.02 -4.10 5.49
N VAL A 16 -16.23 -4.40 5.00
CA VAL A 16 -16.66 -4.04 3.64
C VAL A 16 -16.67 -2.52 3.45
N ALA A 17 -17.21 -1.77 4.41
CA ALA A 17 -17.28 -0.31 4.32
C ALA A 17 -15.86 0.33 4.23
N ARG A 18 -14.89 -0.25 4.94
CA ARG A 18 -13.49 0.18 4.81
C ARG A 18 -12.95 -0.07 3.41
N ARG A 19 -13.19 -1.25 2.83
CA ARG A 19 -12.74 -1.54 1.46
C ARG A 19 -13.43 -0.66 0.43
N ASP A 20 -14.73 -0.43 0.56
CA ASP A 20 -15.46 0.49 -0.33
C ASP A 20 -14.91 1.91 -0.24
N GLY A 21 -14.66 2.42 0.98
CA GLY A 21 -14.04 3.73 1.18
C GLY A 21 -12.63 3.83 0.59
N MET A 22 -11.78 2.82 0.80
CA MET A 22 -10.43 2.81 0.20
C MET A 22 -10.44 2.64 -1.32
N GLY A 23 -11.47 2.02 -1.89
CA GLY A 23 -11.65 1.86 -3.33
C GLY A 23 -11.98 3.16 -4.06
N THR A 24 -12.44 4.20 -3.35
CA THR A 24 -12.76 5.52 -3.95
C THR A 24 -11.57 6.16 -4.65
N THR A 25 -10.34 5.80 -4.29
CA THR A 25 -9.12 6.25 -4.98
C THR A 25 -9.10 5.80 -6.44
N VAL A 26 -9.45 4.53 -6.70
CA VAL A 26 -9.54 3.99 -8.07
C VAL A 26 -10.72 4.60 -8.81
N LEU A 27 -11.88 4.76 -8.15
CA LEU A 27 -13.06 5.38 -8.77
C LEU A 27 -12.74 6.81 -9.23
N SER A 28 -12.11 7.62 -8.37
CA SER A 28 -11.69 8.99 -8.72
C SER A 28 -10.67 9.03 -9.86
N CYS A 29 -9.71 8.09 -9.87
CA CYS A 29 -8.75 7.97 -10.95
C CYS A 29 -9.45 7.65 -12.29
N VAL A 30 -10.33 6.66 -12.29
CA VAL A 30 -11.03 6.19 -13.51
C VAL A 30 -12.01 7.25 -14.02
N GLU A 31 -12.73 7.94 -13.14
CA GLU A 31 -13.59 9.05 -13.51
C GLU A 31 -12.79 10.16 -14.24
N LYS A 32 -11.63 10.52 -13.72
CA LYS A 32 -10.77 11.55 -14.29
C LYS A 32 -10.09 11.12 -15.59
N MET A 33 -9.67 9.86 -15.69
CA MET A 33 -8.90 9.33 -16.82
C MET A 33 -9.79 8.76 -17.95
N GLY A 34 -11.05 8.47 -17.67
CA GLY A 34 -11.98 7.85 -18.61
C GLY A 34 -11.73 6.36 -18.89
N ARG A 35 -10.78 5.73 -18.19
CA ARG A 35 -10.43 4.31 -18.36
C ARG A 35 -9.84 3.70 -17.09
N ILE A 36 -9.89 2.37 -16.99
CA ILE A 36 -9.22 1.63 -15.91
C ILE A 36 -7.69 1.68 -16.14
N PRO A 37 -6.87 1.96 -15.10
CA PRO A 37 -5.41 1.90 -15.22
C PRO A 37 -4.91 0.51 -15.64
N ASP A 38 -3.77 0.46 -16.33
CA ASP A 38 -3.12 -0.80 -16.68
C ASP A 38 -2.39 -1.41 -15.48
N VAL A 39 -1.83 -0.54 -14.64
CA VAL A 39 -1.05 -0.94 -13.46
C VAL A 39 -1.36 -0.03 -12.28
N TYR A 40 -1.55 -0.63 -11.12
CA TYR A 40 -1.71 0.05 -9.83
C TYR A 40 -0.52 -0.25 -8.93
N PHE A 41 0.04 0.79 -8.30
CA PHE A 41 1.14 0.67 -7.35
C PHE A 41 0.75 1.16 -5.96
N GLN A 42 1.05 0.37 -4.92
CA GLN A 42 0.85 0.77 -3.52
C GLN A 42 1.87 0.12 -2.58
N ALA A 43 2.34 0.89 -1.60
CA ALA A 43 3.00 0.33 -0.43
C ALA A 43 1.99 -0.32 0.51
N VAL A 44 2.34 -1.48 1.08
CA VAL A 44 1.39 -2.29 1.86
C VAL A 44 1.90 -2.60 3.27
N GLY A 45 1.07 -2.30 4.26
CA GLY A 45 1.17 -2.83 5.62
C GLY A 45 0.19 -4.00 5.80
N SER A 46 -1.11 -3.75 5.63
CA SER A 46 -2.14 -4.81 5.65
C SER A 46 -2.52 -5.32 4.26
N GLY A 47 -2.25 -4.57 3.21
CA GLY A 47 -2.72 -4.86 1.86
C GLY A 47 -4.17 -4.47 1.59
N THR A 48 -4.92 -3.98 2.57
CA THR A 48 -6.37 -3.67 2.43
C THR A 48 -6.64 -2.69 1.28
N GLY A 49 -5.80 -1.66 1.12
CA GLY A 49 -5.96 -0.69 0.02
C GLY A 49 -5.77 -1.32 -1.36
N ALA A 50 -4.81 -2.22 -1.51
CA ALA A 50 -4.58 -2.94 -2.76
C ALA A 50 -5.73 -3.92 -3.07
N ILE A 51 -6.26 -4.60 -2.04
CA ILE A 51 -7.46 -5.45 -2.16
C ILE A 51 -8.66 -4.60 -2.63
N ALA A 52 -8.89 -3.46 -1.99
CA ALA A 52 -9.98 -2.54 -2.33
C ALA A 52 -9.83 -1.97 -3.75
N ALA A 53 -8.63 -1.62 -4.16
CA ALA A 53 -8.34 -1.14 -5.51
C ALA A 53 -8.70 -2.20 -6.56
N TRP A 54 -8.28 -3.44 -6.33
CA TRP A 54 -8.59 -4.58 -7.20
C TRP A 54 -10.09 -4.86 -7.28
N GLU A 55 -10.79 -4.93 -6.14
CA GLU A 55 -12.24 -5.17 -6.10
C GLU A 55 -13.01 -4.10 -6.90
N ASN A 56 -12.62 -2.82 -6.77
CA ASN A 56 -13.25 -1.74 -7.52
C ASN A 56 -12.89 -1.77 -9.01
N ALA A 57 -11.65 -2.11 -9.37
CA ALA A 57 -11.28 -2.32 -10.77
C ALA A 57 -12.09 -3.45 -11.41
N CYS A 58 -12.31 -4.58 -10.72
CA CYS A 58 -13.16 -5.67 -11.20
C CYS A 58 -14.63 -5.23 -11.38
N ARG A 59 -15.17 -4.40 -10.47
CA ARG A 59 -16.53 -3.85 -10.60
C ARG A 59 -16.65 -2.94 -11.82
N LEU A 60 -15.63 -2.10 -12.08
CA LEU A 60 -15.59 -1.20 -13.24
C LEU A 60 -15.41 -1.97 -14.56
N GLU A 61 -14.60 -3.04 -14.57
CA GLU A 61 -14.48 -3.95 -15.71
C GLU A 61 -15.83 -4.61 -16.03
N ALA A 62 -16.53 -5.11 -15.01
CA ALA A 62 -17.86 -5.72 -15.16
C ALA A 62 -18.94 -4.71 -15.60
N ASP A 63 -18.86 -3.45 -15.19
CA ASP A 63 -19.73 -2.36 -15.63
C ASP A 63 -19.54 -2.04 -17.13
N GLY A 64 -18.31 -2.13 -17.63
CA GLY A 64 -17.96 -1.98 -19.06
C GLY A 64 -17.85 -0.53 -19.55
N ARG A 65 -18.29 0.46 -18.81
CA ARG A 65 -18.26 1.89 -19.25
C ARG A 65 -16.87 2.44 -19.47
N PHE A 66 -15.86 1.89 -18.78
CA PHE A 66 -14.49 2.36 -18.77
C PHE A 66 -13.52 1.44 -19.53
N GLY A 67 -14.10 0.56 -20.37
CA GLY A 67 -13.35 -0.40 -21.20
C GLY A 67 -13.05 -1.72 -20.48
N PRO A 68 -12.52 -2.71 -21.22
CA PRO A 68 -12.32 -4.08 -20.74
C PRO A 68 -10.96 -4.28 -20.05
N ASN A 69 -10.25 -3.21 -19.73
CA ASN A 69 -8.89 -3.31 -19.23
C ASN A 69 -8.84 -3.94 -17.83
N ARG A 70 -7.97 -4.93 -17.66
CA ARG A 70 -7.76 -5.62 -16.37
C ARG A 70 -6.50 -5.12 -15.71
N MET A 71 -6.68 -4.38 -14.64
CA MET A 71 -5.61 -3.73 -13.89
C MET A 71 -4.69 -4.75 -13.21
N ARG A 72 -3.38 -4.64 -13.41
CA ARG A 72 -2.38 -5.38 -12.62
C ARG A 72 -2.13 -4.64 -11.30
N VAL A 73 -1.95 -5.39 -10.21
CA VAL A 73 -1.71 -4.81 -8.88
C VAL A 73 -0.27 -5.11 -8.45
N TYR A 74 0.53 -4.08 -8.32
CA TYR A 74 1.91 -4.13 -7.87
C TYR A 74 2.04 -3.53 -6.49
N VAL A 75 2.62 -4.27 -5.57
CA VAL A 75 2.72 -3.83 -4.17
C VAL A 75 4.16 -3.89 -3.67
N ALA A 76 4.44 -3.17 -2.59
CA ALA A 76 5.78 -3.18 -2.01
C ALA A 76 5.78 -3.08 -0.49
N GLN A 77 6.82 -3.65 0.13
CA GLN A 77 7.16 -3.50 1.54
C GLN A 77 8.52 -2.82 1.71
N ASN A 78 8.75 -2.29 2.91
CA ASN A 78 10.04 -1.72 3.31
C ASN A 78 10.89 -2.79 4.01
N SER A 79 12.04 -3.13 3.42
CA SER A 79 12.98 -4.05 4.05
C SER A 79 13.68 -3.41 5.25
N PRO A 80 13.95 -4.18 6.34
CA PRO A 80 13.88 -5.63 6.44
C PRO A 80 12.52 -6.20 6.93
N PHE A 81 11.42 -5.46 6.91
CA PHE A 81 10.09 -5.97 7.30
C PHE A 81 9.36 -6.55 6.09
N THR A 82 9.59 -7.83 5.74
CA THR A 82 9.34 -8.42 4.41
C THR A 82 8.35 -9.60 4.40
N LEU A 83 7.57 -9.80 5.48
CA LEU A 83 6.75 -11.01 5.68
C LEU A 83 5.90 -11.44 4.47
N MET A 84 5.17 -10.49 3.88
CA MET A 84 4.31 -10.81 2.74
C MET A 84 5.12 -11.01 1.46
N TYR A 85 6.21 -10.26 1.28
CA TYR A 85 7.12 -10.45 0.16
C TYR A 85 7.76 -11.83 0.18
N ASP A 86 8.25 -12.27 1.35
CA ASP A 86 8.89 -13.57 1.50
C ASP A 86 7.89 -14.71 1.21
N ALA A 87 6.66 -14.58 1.71
CA ALA A 87 5.57 -15.52 1.40
C ALA A 87 5.22 -15.53 -0.10
N TRP A 88 5.16 -14.35 -0.74
CA TRP A 88 4.90 -14.22 -2.17
C TRP A 88 5.99 -14.91 -3.02
N LYS A 89 7.27 -14.68 -2.68
CA LYS A 89 8.39 -15.30 -3.40
C LYS A 89 8.46 -16.83 -3.21
N ALA A 90 7.96 -17.32 -2.07
CA ALA A 90 7.82 -18.76 -1.81
C ALA A 90 6.54 -19.36 -2.43
N ASP A 91 5.75 -18.59 -3.14
CA ASP A 91 4.42 -18.97 -3.65
C ASP A 91 3.50 -19.56 -2.56
N SER A 92 3.59 -19.01 -1.35
CA SER A 92 2.88 -19.50 -0.17
C SER A 92 1.77 -18.53 0.24
N ARG A 93 0.63 -19.06 0.67
CA ARG A 93 -0.42 -18.30 1.38
C ARG A 93 -0.05 -18.03 2.83
N GLU A 94 0.82 -18.85 3.40
CA GLU A 94 1.22 -18.75 4.78
C GLU A 94 2.39 -17.79 4.92
N LEU A 95 2.28 -16.89 5.89
CA LEU A 95 3.37 -16.00 6.25
C LEU A 95 4.46 -16.78 6.98
N PRO A 96 5.74 -16.46 6.76
CA PRO A 96 6.81 -17.05 7.55
C PRO A 96 6.62 -16.72 9.04
N ALA A 97 7.01 -17.66 9.90
CA ALA A 97 7.00 -17.43 11.33
C ALA A 97 7.94 -16.26 11.68
N LEU A 98 7.45 -15.37 12.53
CA LEU A 98 8.22 -14.22 13.01
C LEU A 98 8.12 -14.14 14.53
N GLU A 99 9.24 -14.34 15.19
CA GLU A 99 9.32 -14.18 16.64
C GLU A 99 9.00 -12.73 17.05
N PRO A 100 8.24 -12.51 18.15
CA PRO A 100 7.81 -11.17 18.54
C PRO A 100 8.95 -10.16 18.70
N CYS A 101 10.08 -10.59 19.30
CA CYS A 101 11.26 -9.75 19.48
C CYS A 101 11.90 -9.35 18.12
N GLU A 102 12.02 -10.28 17.20
CA GLU A 102 12.56 -10.04 15.85
C GLU A 102 11.60 -9.13 15.06
N GLY A 103 10.29 -9.35 15.16
CA GLY A 103 9.30 -8.49 14.54
C GLY A 103 9.37 -7.05 15.03
N ARG A 104 9.57 -6.84 16.34
CA ARG A 104 9.78 -5.51 16.91
C ARG A 104 11.07 -4.88 16.36
N ARG A 105 12.17 -5.60 16.41
CA ARG A 105 13.47 -5.14 15.90
C ARG A 105 13.39 -4.71 14.43
N ARG A 106 12.77 -5.50 13.58
CA ARG A 106 12.60 -5.15 12.16
C ARG A 106 11.71 -3.91 11.96
N ALA A 107 10.65 -3.78 12.75
CA ALA A 107 9.75 -2.62 12.69
C ALA A 107 10.44 -1.32 13.14
N GLU A 108 11.37 -1.39 14.09
CA GLU A 108 12.09 -0.22 14.62
C GLU A 108 13.12 0.35 13.62
N VAL A 109 13.66 -0.47 12.72
CA VAL A 109 14.70 -0.02 11.79
C VAL A 109 14.17 0.45 10.43
N ILE A 110 12.92 0.16 10.08
CA ILE A 110 12.35 0.63 8.81
C ILE A 110 11.87 2.07 8.91
N LEU A 111 12.10 2.87 7.87
CA LEU A 111 11.61 4.26 7.81
C LEU A 111 10.09 4.33 7.69
N ALA A 112 9.50 3.41 6.96
CA ALA A 112 8.05 3.33 6.77
C ALA A 112 7.40 2.46 7.86
N SER A 113 7.61 2.78 9.15
CA SER A 113 7.17 1.99 10.31
C SER A 113 5.65 1.72 10.33
N VAL A 114 4.84 2.61 9.75
CA VAL A 114 3.38 2.42 9.59
C VAL A 114 3.02 1.21 8.73
N LEU A 115 3.97 0.67 7.95
CA LEU A 115 3.78 -0.53 7.14
C LEU A 115 4.11 -1.83 7.91
N ALA A 116 4.64 -1.74 9.15
CA ALA A 116 4.97 -2.90 9.96
C ALA A 116 3.71 -3.57 10.50
N ASN A 117 3.17 -4.53 9.78
CA ASN A 117 2.05 -5.37 10.21
C ASN A 117 2.49 -6.82 10.34
N ARG A 118 2.49 -7.34 11.57
CA ARG A 118 2.92 -8.72 11.86
C ARG A 118 1.88 -9.79 11.53
N LYS A 119 0.62 -9.40 11.35
CA LYS A 119 -0.50 -10.31 11.03
C LYS A 119 -1.39 -9.72 9.93
N PRO A 120 -0.83 -9.42 8.74
CA PRO A 120 -1.63 -8.90 7.65
C PRO A 120 -2.59 -9.97 7.12
N PRO A 121 -3.75 -9.60 6.58
CA PRO A 121 -4.72 -10.51 5.98
C PRO A 121 -4.26 -10.95 4.57
N TYR A 122 -3.07 -11.50 4.48
CA TYR A 122 -2.41 -11.83 3.21
C TYR A 122 -3.01 -13.09 2.55
N GLY A 123 -3.01 -14.20 3.26
CA GLY A 123 -3.37 -15.51 2.72
C GLY A 123 -4.84 -15.93 2.90
N ILE A 124 -5.68 -15.07 3.50
CA ILE A 124 -7.12 -15.33 3.64
C ILE A 124 -7.80 -15.35 2.26
N ALA A 125 -8.97 -16.00 2.15
CA ALA A 125 -9.76 -15.95 0.93
C ALA A 125 -10.10 -14.49 0.55
N GLY A 126 -9.82 -14.11 -0.70
CA GLY A 126 -9.91 -12.72 -1.18
C GLY A 126 -8.85 -11.78 -0.61
N GLY A 127 -7.82 -12.30 0.07
CA GLY A 127 -6.69 -11.55 0.59
C GLY A 127 -5.70 -11.11 -0.48
N LEU A 128 -4.61 -10.48 -0.04
CA LEU A 128 -3.63 -9.91 -0.97
C LEU A 128 -2.98 -10.96 -1.89
N TYR A 129 -2.76 -12.18 -1.40
CA TYR A 129 -2.25 -13.27 -2.23
C TYR A 129 -3.16 -13.55 -3.44
N ASP A 130 -4.47 -13.67 -3.20
CA ASP A 130 -5.45 -13.91 -4.27
C ASP A 130 -5.51 -12.74 -5.27
N VAL A 131 -5.45 -11.51 -4.76
CA VAL A 131 -5.42 -10.31 -5.60
C VAL A 131 -4.22 -10.32 -6.52
N LEU A 132 -3.02 -10.57 -6.00
CA LEU A 132 -1.80 -10.61 -6.80
C LEU A 132 -1.84 -11.71 -7.87
N LYS A 133 -2.32 -12.92 -7.52
CA LYS A 133 -2.50 -14.01 -8.48
C LYS A 133 -3.53 -13.65 -9.57
N ALA A 134 -4.70 -13.14 -9.18
CA ALA A 134 -5.78 -12.85 -10.12
C ALA A 134 -5.47 -11.65 -11.04
N SER A 135 -4.74 -10.65 -10.53
CA SER A 135 -4.34 -9.47 -11.29
C SER A 135 -3.07 -9.67 -12.14
N LYS A 136 -2.41 -10.83 -12.05
CA LYS A 136 -1.04 -11.03 -12.57
C LYS A 136 -0.07 -9.96 -12.03
N GLY A 137 -0.24 -9.67 -10.75
CA GLY A 137 0.53 -8.66 -10.02
C GLY A 137 1.91 -9.14 -9.60
N ASP A 138 2.64 -8.25 -8.92
CA ASP A 138 3.94 -8.61 -8.35
C ASP A 138 4.20 -7.87 -7.03
N PHE A 139 5.26 -8.30 -6.35
CA PHE A 139 5.66 -7.77 -5.05
C PHE A 139 7.11 -7.30 -5.08
N PHE A 140 7.34 -6.06 -4.63
CA PHE A 140 8.65 -5.40 -4.62
C PHE A 140 9.12 -5.10 -3.19
N LEU A 141 10.42 -4.80 -3.05
CA LEU A 141 11.00 -4.32 -1.80
C LEU A 141 11.68 -2.97 -2.03
N ALA A 142 11.54 -2.08 -1.05
CA ALA A 142 12.32 -0.86 -0.96
C ALA A 142 13.17 -0.88 0.32
N SER A 143 14.45 -0.59 0.19
CA SER A 143 15.33 -0.33 1.33
C SER A 143 15.11 1.08 1.89
N ASN A 144 15.62 1.35 3.09
CA ASN A 144 15.59 2.72 3.64
C ASN A 144 16.34 3.72 2.74
N SER A 145 17.44 3.30 2.11
CA SER A 145 18.18 4.14 1.16
C SER A 145 17.38 4.46 -0.10
N ASP A 146 16.63 3.49 -0.64
CA ASP A 146 15.74 3.73 -1.76
C ASP A 146 14.65 4.74 -1.40
N ILE A 147 14.07 4.60 -0.20
CA ILE A 147 13.03 5.52 0.29
C ILE A 147 13.58 6.95 0.36
N VAL A 148 14.73 7.16 1.01
CA VAL A 148 15.36 8.49 1.12
C VAL A 148 15.66 9.07 -0.26
N TYR A 149 16.21 8.27 -1.15
CA TYR A 149 16.48 8.68 -2.54
C TYR A 149 15.20 9.16 -3.23
N TRP A 150 14.12 8.37 -3.18
CA TRP A 150 12.86 8.71 -3.86
C TRP A 150 12.10 9.85 -3.18
N MET A 151 12.23 10.04 -1.86
CA MET A 151 11.71 11.25 -1.20
C MET A 151 12.32 12.52 -1.81
N MET A 152 13.64 12.53 -2.03
CA MET A 152 14.34 13.67 -2.64
C MET A 152 13.97 13.83 -4.12
N GLN A 153 14.00 12.75 -4.90
CA GLN A 153 13.72 12.81 -6.34
C GLN A 153 12.28 13.26 -6.61
N PHE A 154 11.31 12.69 -5.90
CA PHE A 154 9.90 13.06 -6.07
C PHE A 154 9.66 14.52 -5.72
N ARG A 155 10.25 15.00 -4.62
CA ARG A 155 10.16 16.42 -4.25
C ARG A 155 10.77 17.34 -5.32
N ASN A 156 11.90 16.95 -5.90
CA ASN A 156 12.57 17.75 -6.92
C ASN A 156 11.80 17.77 -8.25
N SER A 157 11.15 16.67 -8.63
CA SER A 157 10.43 16.58 -9.91
C SER A 157 8.98 17.09 -9.81
N GLU A 158 8.27 16.79 -8.72
CA GLU A 158 6.84 17.06 -8.58
C GLU A 158 6.53 18.25 -7.65
N GLY A 159 7.51 18.75 -6.90
CA GLY A 159 7.34 19.86 -5.96
C GLY A 159 6.66 19.48 -4.65
N TYR A 160 6.32 18.21 -4.43
CA TYR A 160 5.64 17.74 -3.21
C TYR A 160 6.55 16.84 -2.38
N ASP A 161 6.48 16.98 -1.06
CA ASP A 161 7.08 16.04 -0.13
C ASP A 161 6.17 14.82 0.07
N LEU A 162 6.75 13.63 -0.03
CA LEU A 162 6.07 12.38 0.30
C LEU A 162 6.56 11.82 1.63
N LEU A 163 5.65 11.17 2.36
CA LEU A 163 6.02 10.38 3.54
C LEU A 163 6.76 9.09 3.12
N PRO A 164 7.62 8.54 3.99
CA PRO A 164 8.40 7.32 3.69
C PRO A 164 7.55 6.17 3.12
N ALA A 165 6.36 5.94 3.66
CA ALA A 165 5.47 4.87 3.19
C ALA A 165 5.03 5.07 1.72
N ALA A 166 4.76 6.30 1.28
CA ALA A 166 4.43 6.57 -0.11
C ALA A 166 5.64 6.33 -1.03
N CYS A 167 6.86 6.68 -0.58
CA CYS A 167 8.09 6.47 -1.35
C CYS A 167 8.45 5.00 -1.54
N VAL A 168 7.96 4.09 -0.71
CA VAL A 168 8.04 2.64 -0.96
C VAL A 168 7.35 2.28 -2.29
N ALA A 169 6.17 2.86 -2.57
CA ALA A 169 5.47 2.63 -3.84
C ALA A 169 6.19 3.29 -5.04
N VAL A 170 6.77 4.47 -4.85
CA VAL A 170 7.60 5.13 -5.89
C VAL A 170 8.80 4.26 -6.25
N SER A 171 9.49 3.71 -5.23
CA SER A 171 10.61 2.77 -5.44
C SER A 171 10.18 1.53 -6.21
N ALA A 172 9.02 0.96 -5.90
CA ALA A 172 8.47 -0.20 -6.61
C ALA A 172 8.19 0.10 -8.09
N LEU A 173 7.61 1.26 -8.38
CA LEU A 173 7.39 1.71 -9.76
C LEU A 173 8.72 1.81 -10.52
N ALA A 174 9.72 2.45 -9.94
CA ALA A 174 11.03 2.57 -10.57
C ALA A 174 11.71 1.22 -10.80
N GLN A 175 11.55 0.26 -9.88
CA GLN A 175 12.04 -1.10 -10.06
C GLN A 175 11.31 -1.80 -11.20
N ALA A 176 9.97 -1.73 -11.24
CA ALA A 176 9.17 -2.35 -12.27
C ALA A 176 9.49 -1.82 -13.67
N VAL A 177 9.76 -0.51 -13.80
CA VAL A 177 10.21 0.09 -15.06
C VAL A 177 11.58 -0.45 -15.47
N ARG A 178 12.56 -0.50 -14.56
CA ARG A 178 13.89 -1.06 -14.85
C ARG A 178 13.85 -2.53 -15.23
N GLU A 179 12.92 -3.29 -14.66
CA GLU A 179 12.72 -4.72 -14.94
C GLU A 179 11.87 -4.98 -16.20
N GLY A 180 11.44 -3.94 -16.91
CA GLY A 180 10.59 -4.07 -18.11
C GLY A 180 9.19 -4.60 -17.83
N LYS A 181 8.72 -4.52 -16.58
CA LYS A 181 7.38 -4.97 -16.16
C LYS A 181 6.28 -3.94 -16.43
N VAL A 182 6.67 -2.74 -16.80
CA VAL A 182 5.78 -1.63 -17.15
C VAL A 182 6.20 -1.07 -18.50
N GLY A 183 5.25 -1.00 -19.45
CA GLY A 183 5.44 -0.47 -20.79
C GLY A 183 5.32 1.07 -20.82
N LYS A 184 5.86 1.67 -21.88
CA LYS A 184 5.85 3.14 -22.06
C LYS A 184 4.45 3.72 -22.26
N ASP A 185 3.56 2.93 -22.86
CA ASP A 185 2.20 3.36 -23.22
C ASP A 185 1.14 2.93 -22.18
N GLU A 186 1.59 2.37 -21.04
CA GLU A 186 0.69 1.93 -20.00
C GLU A 186 0.32 3.08 -19.05
N TYR A 187 -0.96 3.14 -18.70
CA TYR A 187 -1.47 4.07 -17.71
C TYR A 187 -1.22 3.53 -16.31
N ILE A 188 -0.41 4.25 -15.55
CA ILE A 188 0.00 3.86 -14.21
C ILE A 188 -0.76 4.68 -13.19
N MET A 189 -1.41 4.01 -12.25
CA MET A 189 -1.93 4.62 -11.03
C MET A 189 -0.95 4.36 -9.88
N LEU A 190 -0.19 5.38 -9.50
CA LEU A 190 0.66 5.37 -8.32
C LEU A 190 -0.11 5.94 -7.13
N ASN A 191 -0.42 5.10 -6.13
CA ASN A 191 -1.14 5.55 -4.94
C ASN A 191 -0.17 6.11 -3.89
N CYS A 192 -0.03 7.44 -3.87
CA CYS A 192 0.76 8.17 -2.88
C CYS A 192 -0.08 8.37 -1.60
N THR A 193 0.12 7.49 -0.62
CA THR A 193 -0.71 7.38 0.58
C THR A 193 -0.43 8.43 1.66
N GLY A 194 0.48 9.37 1.44
CA GLY A 194 0.75 10.46 2.38
C GLY A 194 1.87 11.38 1.91
N GLY A 195 1.75 12.66 2.27
CA GLY A 195 2.70 13.71 1.91
C GLY A 195 2.13 15.10 2.20
N GLY A 196 2.81 16.14 1.70
CA GLY A 196 2.38 17.52 1.86
C GLY A 196 2.57 18.08 3.28
N THR A 197 3.39 17.44 4.11
CA THR A 197 3.60 17.85 5.50
C THR A 197 4.26 19.23 5.59
N VAL A 198 5.24 19.50 4.72
CA VAL A 198 5.95 20.79 4.67
C VAL A 198 4.99 21.93 4.30
N GLU A 199 4.13 21.68 3.30
CA GLU A 199 3.11 22.67 2.90
C GLU A 199 2.08 22.89 4.02
N ALA A 200 1.60 21.83 4.66
CA ALA A 200 0.67 21.94 5.78
C ALA A 200 1.27 22.77 6.92
N MET A 201 2.52 22.50 7.31
CA MET A 201 3.22 23.29 8.35
C MET A 201 3.39 24.76 7.94
N SER A 202 3.72 25.05 6.68
CA SER A 202 3.87 26.42 6.19
C SER A 202 2.55 27.22 6.22
N LYS A 203 1.42 26.51 6.12
CA LYS A 203 0.06 27.08 6.25
C LYS A 203 -0.43 27.18 7.70
N GLY A 204 0.42 26.89 8.68
CA GLY A 204 0.09 27.00 10.10
C GLY A 204 -0.72 25.86 10.67
N TYR A 205 -0.82 24.71 9.97
CA TYR A 205 -1.43 23.52 10.56
C TYR A 205 -0.55 22.99 11.68
N VAL A 206 -1.12 22.85 12.87
CA VAL A 206 -0.43 22.34 14.06
C VAL A 206 -0.85 20.91 14.29
N VAL A 207 0.13 20.03 14.46
CA VAL A 207 -0.13 18.64 14.92
C VAL A 207 -0.55 18.70 16.38
N LYS A 208 -1.78 18.34 16.69
CA LYS A 208 -2.23 18.18 18.07
C LYS A 208 -1.52 17.00 18.72
N SER A 209 -1.03 17.21 19.95
CA SER A 209 -0.59 16.11 20.79
C SER A 209 -1.77 15.18 21.11
N PRO A 210 -1.57 13.85 21.11
CA PRO A 210 -2.64 12.94 21.51
C PRO A 210 -2.99 13.14 23.00
N ASP A 211 -4.28 12.99 23.34
CA ASP A 211 -4.76 13.11 24.71
C ASP A 211 -4.29 11.96 25.59
N LEU A 212 -3.97 10.82 24.97
CA LEU A 212 -3.48 9.62 25.64
C LEU A 212 -2.45 8.90 24.78
N VAL A 213 -1.29 8.64 25.34
CA VAL A 213 -0.24 7.80 24.75
C VAL A 213 -0.17 6.51 25.54
N LEU A 214 -0.42 5.37 24.87
CA LEU A 214 -0.26 4.04 25.46
C LEU A 214 1.08 3.45 25.00
N SER A 215 1.88 2.98 25.97
CA SER A 215 3.05 2.17 25.63
C SER A 215 2.59 0.80 25.15
N PRO A 216 3.19 0.24 24.08
CA PRO A 216 2.97 -1.14 23.72
C PRO A 216 3.65 -2.02 24.78
N ASP A 217 2.88 -2.80 25.50
CA ASP A 217 3.39 -3.85 26.40
C ASP A 217 3.86 -5.06 25.58
#